data_26df0d090f9e071eae0d364c422a06b1
#
_entry.id   26df0d090f9e071eae0d364c422a06b1
#
_cell.length_a   1.000
_cell.length_b   1.000
_cell.length_c   1.000
_cell.angle_alpha   90.00
_cell.angle_beta   90.00
_cell.angle_gamma   90.00
#
_symmetry.space_group_name_H-M   'P 1'
#
loop_
_entity.id
_entity.type
_entity.pdbx_description
1 polymer ?
#
loop_
_entity_poly.entity_id
_entity_poly.type
_entity_poly.pdbx_seq_one_letter_code
_entity_poly.pdbx_strand_id
1 'polypeptide(L)'
;MAEEQEYYVISAAAELTGMHAQTLRTYDRLGLVTPIRTKGGGRRYSRRDITMLRRIQYLSQEEGVNLAGIKTIIEMTQQIEQLQDELETQRGHNEELRQRLSSSPRRGGELVHVPRSTAVVTWEPAASRRRRRASS
;
A
#
# COMPACT_ATOMS: atom_id res chain seq x y z
N MET A 1 4.32 8.70 -21.30
CA MET A 1 4.75 8.86 -21.24
C MET A 1 5.33 8.52 -20.46
N ALA A 2 5.58 8.69 -20.27
CA ALA A 2 6.34 8.52 -19.46
C ALA A 2 6.27 7.35 -18.89
N GLU A 3 5.52 6.82 -18.80
CA GLU A 3 5.47 5.76 -18.23
C GLU A 3 6.09 4.70 -18.84
N GLU A 4 6.96 4.75 -19.48
CA GLU A 4 7.56 3.73 -19.93
C GLU A 4 8.06 2.94 -18.85
N GLN A 5 7.55 1.95 -18.39
CA GLN A 5 8.05 1.19 -17.36
C GLN A 5 9.14 0.35 -17.84
N GLU A 6 10.22 0.36 -17.22
CA GLU A 6 11.28 -0.46 -17.54
C GLU A 6 11.10 -1.83 -16.95
N TYR A 7 11.33 -2.88 -17.67
CA TYR A 7 11.23 -4.23 -17.15
C TYR A 7 12.55 -4.95 -17.32
N TYR A 8 12.88 -5.81 -16.41
CA TYR A 8 14.14 -6.52 -16.42
C TYR A 8 13.93 -8.02 -16.46
N VAL A 9 14.76 -8.71 -17.23
CA VAL A 9 14.66 -10.17 -17.24
C VAL A 9 15.23 -10.66 -15.94
N ILE A 10 14.98 -11.90 -15.62
CA ILE A 10 15.35 -12.42 -14.32
C ILE A 10 16.84 -12.34 -14.05
N SER A 11 17.67 -12.51 -15.06
CA SER A 11 19.10 -12.44 -14.84
C SER A 11 19.52 -11.02 -14.48
N ALA A 12 18.90 -10.02 -15.10
CA ALA A 12 19.21 -8.65 -14.77
C ALA A 12 18.69 -8.31 -13.38
N ALA A 13 17.50 -8.80 -13.06
CA ALA A 13 16.93 -8.57 -11.74
C ALA A 13 17.83 -9.19 -10.68
N ALA A 14 18.33 -10.36 -10.95
CA ALA A 14 19.22 -11.04 -10.01
C ALA A 14 20.46 -10.20 -9.76
N GLU A 15 20.99 -9.63 -10.82
CA GLU A 15 22.17 -8.81 -10.66
C GLU A 15 21.88 -7.52 -9.92
N LEU A 16 20.79 -6.87 -10.22
CA LEU A 16 20.45 -5.62 -9.55
C LEU A 16 20.17 -5.80 -8.08
N THR A 17 19.66 -6.95 -7.70
CA THR A 17 19.29 -7.16 -6.31
C THR A 17 20.35 -7.95 -5.55
N GLY A 18 21.29 -8.54 -6.26
CA GLY A 18 22.27 -9.36 -5.59
C GLY A 18 21.75 -10.70 -5.17
N MET A 19 20.63 -11.15 -5.73
CA MET A 19 20.07 -12.43 -5.38
C MET A 19 20.24 -13.41 -6.49
N HIS A 20 20.14 -14.68 -6.16
CA HIS A 20 20.23 -15.71 -7.19
C HIS A 20 18.90 -15.80 -7.92
N ALA A 21 18.98 -16.15 -9.18
CA ALA A 21 17.75 -16.28 -9.96
C ALA A 21 16.80 -17.30 -9.35
N GLN A 22 17.35 -18.34 -8.76
CA GLN A 22 16.52 -19.36 -8.15
C GLN A 22 15.75 -18.77 -6.97
N THR A 23 16.37 -17.86 -6.24
CA THR A 23 15.69 -17.22 -5.13
C THR A 23 14.53 -16.38 -5.66
N LEU A 24 14.74 -15.70 -6.77
CA LEU A 24 13.67 -14.92 -7.36
C LEU A 24 12.50 -15.78 -7.78
N ARG A 25 12.80 -16.95 -8.33
CA ARG A 25 11.74 -17.86 -8.72
C ARG A 25 10.97 -18.36 -7.52
N THR A 26 11.68 -18.60 -6.44
CA THR A 26 11.03 -19.05 -5.21
C THR A 26 10.12 -17.97 -4.67
N TYR A 27 10.58 -16.72 -4.69
CA TYR A 27 9.76 -15.64 -4.17
C TYR A 27 8.53 -15.43 -5.06
N ASP A 28 8.65 -15.66 -6.35
CA ASP A 28 7.51 -15.58 -7.23
C ASP A 28 6.50 -16.67 -6.85
N ARG A 29 6.95 -17.87 -6.64
CA ARG A 29 6.06 -18.95 -6.28
C ARG A 29 5.37 -18.70 -4.94
N LEU A 30 6.06 -18.06 -4.03
CA LEU A 30 5.47 -17.78 -2.74
C LEU A 30 4.57 -16.56 -2.75
N GLY A 31 4.53 -15.86 -3.86
CA GLY A 31 3.67 -14.69 -3.95
C GLY A 31 4.26 -13.43 -3.35
N LEU A 32 5.55 -13.42 -3.06
CA LEU A 32 6.14 -12.24 -2.49
C LEU A 32 6.35 -11.16 -3.54
N VAL A 33 6.70 -11.56 -4.74
CA VAL A 33 6.87 -10.63 -5.83
C VAL A 33 6.27 -11.29 -7.06
N THR A 34 5.46 -10.58 -7.79
CA THR A 34 4.75 -11.17 -8.91
C THR A 34 5.18 -10.52 -10.21
N PRO A 35 6.17 -11.05 -10.86
CA PRO A 35 6.61 -10.45 -12.12
C PRO A 35 5.61 -10.72 -13.22
N ILE A 36 5.71 -9.92 -14.28
CA ILE A 36 4.85 -10.13 -15.41
C ILE A 36 5.45 -11.24 -16.25
N ARG A 37 4.62 -12.06 -16.82
CA ARG A 37 5.10 -13.13 -17.66
C ARG A 37 4.92 -12.78 -19.10
N THR A 38 5.94 -13.07 -19.92
CA THR A 38 5.83 -12.82 -21.33
C THR A 38 5.20 -14.03 -21.98
N LYS A 39 4.93 -13.94 -23.26
CA LYS A 39 4.33 -15.01 -23.94
C LYS A 39 5.17 -16.26 -23.90
N GLY A 40 6.45 -16.17 -23.88
CA GLY A 40 7.26 -17.34 -23.79
C GLY A 40 7.43 -17.88 -22.39
N GLY A 41 6.75 -17.32 -21.44
CA GLY A 41 6.87 -17.79 -20.08
C GLY A 41 7.97 -17.13 -19.28
N GLY A 42 8.67 -16.21 -19.86
CA GLY A 42 9.74 -15.55 -19.15
C GLY A 42 9.21 -14.54 -18.16
N ARG A 43 9.97 -14.29 -17.12
CA ARG A 43 9.57 -13.33 -16.11
C ARG A 43 10.15 -11.97 -16.41
N ARG A 44 9.36 -10.93 -16.18
CA ARG A 44 9.83 -9.58 -16.35
C ARG A 44 9.55 -8.82 -15.08
N TYR A 45 10.57 -8.25 -14.49
CA TYR A 45 10.44 -7.56 -13.21
C TYR A 45 10.44 -6.06 -13.43
N SER A 46 9.49 -5.37 -12.84
CA SER A 46 9.40 -3.93 -12.96
C SER A 46 10.36 -3.28 -11.97
N ARG A 47 10.56 -1.99 -12.09
CA ARG A 47 11.35 -1.28 -11.17
C ARG A 47 10.79 -1.41 -9.78
N ARG A 48 9.49 -1.41 -9.65
CA ARG A 48 8.85 -1.57 -8.36
C ARG A 48 9.17 -2.93 -7.80
N ASP A 49 9.19 -3.97 -8.63
CA ASP A 49 9.54 -5.31 -8.18
C ASP A 49 10.97 -5.34 -7.67
N ILE A 50 11.87 -4.65 -8.35
CA ILE A 50 13.26 -4.62 -7.93
C ILE A 50 13.37 -3.95 -6.56
N THR A 51 12.64 -2.87 -6.36
CA THR A 51 12.66 -2.20 -5.07
C THR A 51 12.14 -3.12 -3.98
N MET A 52 11.07 -3.86 -4.29
CA MET A 52 10.51 -4.77 -3.32
C MET A 52 11.48 -5.89 -2.99
N LEU A 53 12.18 -6.39 -4.00
CA LEU A 53 13.15 -7.45 -3.76
C LEU A 53 14.29 -6.97 -2.87
N ARG A 54 14.72 -5.74 -3.07
CA ARG A 54 15.76 -5.20 -2.23
C ARG A 54 15.29 -5.07 -0.79
N ARG A 55 14.02 -4.71 -0.64
CA ARG A 55 13.48 -4.59 0.70
C ARG A 55 13.41 -5.95 1.36
N ILE A 56 13.02 -6.98 0.61
CA ILE A 56 12.95 -8.32 1.13
C ILE A 56 14.34 -8.76 1.57
N GLN A 57 15.34 -8.43 0.77
CA GLN A 57 16.67 -8.83 1.10
C GLN A 57 17.15 -8.13 2.38
N TYR A 58 16.82 -6.88 2.50
CA TYR A 58 17.20 -6.15 3.70
C TYR A 58 16.55 -6.77 4.95
N LEU A 59 15.26 -7.06 4.87
CA LEU A 59 14.56 -7.64 6.01
C LEU A 59 15.16 -9.00 6.36
N SER A 60 15.50 -9.75 5.36
CA SER A 60 16.03 -11.06 5.61
C SER A 60 17.44 -11.03 6.16
N GLN A 61 18.28 -10.23 5.57
CA GLN A 61 19.67 -10.27 5.96
C GLN A 61 20.06 -9.31 7.05
N GLU A 62 19.50 -8.13 7.04
CA GLU A 62 19.88 -7.17 8.05
C GLU A 62 19.01 -7.23 9.27
N GLU A 63 17.73 -7.47 9.10
CA GLU A 63 16.86 -7.51 10.24
C GLU A 63 16.57 -8.93 10.72
N GLY A 64 17.00 -9.92 10.00
CA GLY A 64 16.82 -11.30 10.43
C GLY A 64 15.39 -11.79 10.43
N VAL A 65 14.53 -11.20 9.64
CA VAL A 65 13.15 -11.63 9.63
C VAL A 65 13.04 -12.88 8.78
N ASN A 66 12.34 -13.89 9.26
CA ASN A 66 12.20 -15.12 8.52
C ASN A 66 11.21 -14.93 7.37
N LEU A 67 11.13 -15.91 6.49
CA LEU A 67 10.34 -15.79 5.30
C LEU A 67 8.86 -15.57 5.55
N ALA A 68 8.31 -16.23 6.53
CA ALA A 68 6.90 -16.05 6.83
C ALA A 68 6.64 -14.62 7.30
N GLY A 69 7.54 -14.07 8.10
CA GLY A 69 7.41 -12.71 8.54
C GLY A 69 7.55 -11.73 7.39
N ILE A 70 8.45 -12.01 6.46
CA ILE A 70 8.63 -11.15 5.32
C ILE A 70 7.35 -11.15 4.49
N LYS A 71 6.73 -12.29 4.31
CA LYS A 71 5.52 -12.36 3.55
C LYS A 71 4.44 -11.50 4.20
N THR A 72 4.31 -11.59 5.50
CA THR A 72 3.33 -10.79 6.22
C THR A 72 3.63 -9.31 6.06
N ILE A 73 4.89 -8.92 6.15
CA ILE A 73 5.26 -7.53 6.01
C ILE A 73 4.90 -7.02 4.62
N ILE A 74 5.13 -7.82 3.59
CA ILE A 74 4.81 -7.41 2.26
C ILE A 74 3.32 -7.27 2.06
N GLU A 75 2.54 -8.19 2.60
CA GLU A 75 1.11 -8.10 2.50
C GLU A 75 0.60 -6.86 3.20
N MET A 76 1.15 -6.55 4.35
CA MET A 76 0.73 -5.38 5.06
C MET A 76 1.15 -4.10 4.34
N THR A 77 2.31 -4.11 3.71
CA THR A 77 2.77 -2.97 2.95
C THR A 77 1.83 -2.71 1.77
N GLN A 78 1.41 -3.76 1.10
CA GLN A 78 0.50 -3.63 -0.01
C GLN A 78 -0.84 -3.10 0.46
N GLN A 79 -1.28 -3.53 1.61
CA GLN A 79 -2.51 -3.06 2.15
C GLN A 79 -2.41 -1.58 2.49
N ILE A 80 -1.29 -1.17 3.05
CA ILE A 80 -1.08 0.24 3.37
C ILE A 80 -1.10 1.07 2.10
N GLU A 81 -0.46 0.60 1.05
CA GLU A 81 -0.45 1.34 -0.21
C GLU A 81 -1.85 1.47 -0.76
N GLN A 82 -2.63 0.42 -0.68
CA GLN A 82 -3.96 0.45 -1.16
C GLN A 82 -4.81 1.43 -0.37
N LEU A 83 -4.65 1.44 0.94
CA LEU A 83 -5.39 2.35 1.78
C LEU A 83 -4.98 3.80 1.53
N GLN A 84 -3.71 4.02 1.24
CA GLN A 84 -3.25 5.35 0.92
C GLN A 84 -3.85 5.84 -0.38
N ASP A 85 -3.99 4.96 -1.36
CA ASP A 85 -4.59 5.32 -2.62
C ASP A 85 -6.06 5.65 -2.41
N GLU A 86 -6.74 4.87 -1.62
CA GLU A 86 -8.14 5.13 -1.35
C GLU A 86 -8.31 6.45 -0.61
N LEU A 87 -7.41 6.73 0.29
CA LEU A 87 -7.48 7.96 1.04
C LEU A 87 -7.28 9.15 0.11
N GLU A 88 -6.35 9.03 -0.82
CA GLU A 88 -6.12 10.09 -1.74
C GLU A 88 -7.33 10.30 -2.61
N THR A 89 -7.98 9.24 -3.05
CA THR A 89 -9.19 9.34 -3.84
C THR A 89 -10.29 10.02 -3.06
N GLN A 90 -10.43 9.66 -1.79
CA GLN A 90 -11.45 10.26 -0.97
C GLN A 90 -11.16 11.75 -0.73
N ARG A 91 -9.92 12.09 -0.57
CA ARG A 91 -9.56 13.49 -0.39
C ARG A 91 -9.88 14.28 -1.64
N GLY A 92 -9.64 13.69 -2.80
CA GLY A 92 -9.96 14.34 -4.05
C GLY A 92 -11.45 14.58 -4.17
N HIS A 93 -12.26 13.59 -3.81
CA HIS A 93 -13.68 13.74 -3.88
C HIS A 93 -14.14 14.79 -2.88
N ASN A 94 -13.59 14.81 -1.71
CA ASN A 94 -13.98 15.79 -0.72
C ASN A 94 -13.63 17.18 -1.20
N GLU A 95 -12.48 17.34 -1.81
CA GLU A 95 -12.10 18.63 -2.28
C GLU A 95 -13.01 19.09 -3.40
N GLU A 96 -13.41 18.18 -4.27
CA GLU A 96 -14.31 18.51 -5.31
C GLU A 96 -15.65 18.91 -4.76
N LEU A 97 -16.16 18.19 -3.80
CA LEU A 97 -17.41 18.53 -3.19
C LEU A 97 -17.33 19.88 -2.47
N ARG A 98 -16.24 20.16 -1.84
CA ARG A 98 -16.11 21.43 -1.19
C ARG A 98 -16.11 22.52 -2.19
N GLN A 99 -15.45 22.36 -3.33
CA GLN A 99 -15.46 23.37 -4.33
C GLN A 99 -16.83 23.56 -4.89
N ARG A 100 -17.61 22.53 -5.07
CA ARG A 100 -18.95 22.67 -5.55
C ARG A 100 -19.78 23.41 -4.57
N LEU A 101 -19.62 23.11 -3.31
CA LEU A 101 -20.40 23.80 -2.29
C LEU A 101 -20.03 25.27 -2.21
N SER A 102 -18.77 25.60 -2.36
CA SER A 102 -18.43 26.97 -2.25
C SER A 102 -18.80 27.76 -3.48
N SER A 103 -18.95 27.11 -4.60
CA SER A 103 -19.35 27.86 -5.76
C SER A 103 -20.83 27.91 -5.93
N SER A 104 -21.61 27.15 -5.21
CA SER A 104 -23.03 27.26 -5.37
C SER A 104 -23.59 28.26 -4.47
N PRO A 105 -24.62 28.86 -4.82
CA PRO A 105 -25.21 29.88 -4.00
C PRO A 105 -25.81 29.25 -2.86
N ARG A 106 -25.62 29.74 -1.73
CA ARG A 106 -26.11 29.16 -0.67
C ARG A 106 -27.23 29.77 -0.11
N ARG A 107 -28.07 29.26 0.50
CA ARG A 107 -29.12 29.82 1.05
C ARG A 107 -28.84 29.96 2.35
N GLY A 108 -29.04 30.76 2.86
CA GLY A 108 -28.69 30.98 4.10
C GLY A 108 -29.02 30.04 5.05
N GLY A 109 -28.53 29.97 5.89
CA GLY A 109 -28.74 29.23 6.88
C GLY A 109 -28.79 27.90 6.80
N GLU A 110 -29.00 27.52 5.91
CA GLU A 110 -29.16 26.26 5.87
C GLU A 110 -28.13 25.55 6.16
N LEU A 111 -27.31 25.91 6.42
CA LEU A 111 -26.24 25.25 6.63
C LEU A 111 -26.24 24.48 7.64
N VAL A 112 -26.55 24.25 8.17
CA VAL A 112 -26.55 23.54 9.06
C VAL A 112 -25.76 22.86 9.54
N HIS A 113 -25.56 22.44 10.02
CA HIS A 113 -24.66 21.98 10.54
C HIS A 113 -24.67 20.71 10.83
N VAL A 114 -23.96 20.25 10.77
CA VAL A 114 -23.85 19.10 10.95
C VAL A 114 -23.41 18.72 12.12
N PRO A 115 -23.68 17.83 12.60
CA PRO A 115 -23.30 17.39 13.80
C PRO A 115 -21.96 16.93 13.81
N ARG A 116 -21.11 17.67 13.92
CA ARG A 116 -19.88 17.26 14.00
C ARG A 116 -19.65 16.55 15.21
N SER A 117 -20.22 16.77 16.15
CA SER A 117 -19.99 16.09 17.39
C SER A 117 -20.22 14.64 17.21
N THR A 118 -21.15 14.32 16.42
CA THR A 118 -21.45 12.94 16.23
C THR A 118 -20.29 12.23 15.62
N ALA A 119 -19.71 12.79 14.68
CA ALA A 119 -18.65 12.15 14.04
C ALA A 119 -17.51 11.91 14.99
N VAL A 120 -17.25 12.84 15.78
CA VAL A 120 -16.20 12.68 16.69
C VAL A 120 -16.41 11.58 17.62
N VAL A 121 -17.58 11.56 18.13
CA VAL A 121 -17.84 10.57 19.08
C VAL A 121 -17.65 9.21 18.57
N THR A 122 -18.08 9.00 17.41
CA THR A 122 -18.03 7.69 16.99
C THR A 122 -16.65 7.24 16.87
N TRP A 123 -15.71 8.16 16.87
CA TRP A 123 -14.54 7.72 16.58
C TRP A 123 -13.70 7.20 17.56
N GLU A 124 -13.71 7.48 18.66
CA GLU A 124 -12.82 7.05 19.46
C GLU A 124 -12.92 6.02 20.27
N PRO A 125 -13.56 5.83 20.70
CA PRO A 125 -13.49 5.00 21.64
C PRO A 125 -13.13 3.63 21.67
N ALA A 126 -13.04 2.97 20.69
CA ALA A 126 -12.75 1.60 20.82
C ALA A 126 -11.55 1.33 21.69
N ALA A 127 -10.51 2.03 21.46
CA ALA A 127 -9.33 1.82 22.24
C ALA A 127 -9.51 2.22 23.65
N SER A 128 -10.17 3.31 23.88
CA SER A 128 -10.42 3.73 25.20
C SER A 128 -11.25 2.72 25.92
N ARG A 129 -12.23 2.21 25.29
CA ARG A 129 -13.04 1.26 25.96
C ARG A 129 -12.26 0.04 26.32
N ARG A 130 -11.39 -0.38 25.50
CA ARG A 130 -10.65 -1.51 25.81
C ARG A 130 -9.74 -1.24 26.97
N ARG A 131 -9.13 -0.12 27.03
CA ARG A 131 -8.30 0.19 28.12
C ARG A 131 -9.08 0.21 29.37
N ARG A 132 -10.23 0.76 29.39
CA ARG A 132 -10.99 0.80 30.60
C ARG A 132 -11.32 -0.58 31.05
N ARG A 133 -11.65 -1.46 30.18
CA ARG A 133 -11.98 -2.75 30.61
C ARG A 133 -10.79 -3.41 31.16
N ALA A 134 -9.64 -3.24 30.60
CA ALA A 134 -8.48 -3.87 31.14
C ALA A 134 -8.19 -3.39 32.52
N SER A 135 -8.48 -2.20 32.85
CA SER A 135 -8.16 -1.73 34.14
C SER A 135 -9.16 -2.16 35.17
N SER A 136 -10.25 -2.61 34.82
CA SER A 136 -11.15 -3.06 35.82
C SER A 136 -10.89 -4.52 36.10
#